data_cc2bedf1eaf84c864c9c83755902ef19
#
_entry.id   cc2bedf1eaf84c864c9c83755902ef19
#
_cell.length_a   1.000
_cell.length_b   1.000
_cell.length_c   1.000
_cell.angle_alpha   90.00
_cell.angle_beta   90.00
_cell.angle_gamma   90.00
#
_symmetry.space_group_name_H-M   'P 1'
#
loop_
_entity.id
_entity.type
_entity.pdbx_description
1 polymer ?
#
loop_
_entity_poly.entity_id
_entity_poly.type
_entity_poly.pdbx_seq_one_letter_code
_entity_poly.pdbx_strand_id
1 'polypeptide(L)'
;MSSQLAASSPNYSHSEPADSARHDWPGPPSLVPSQVLDTERLMQVAAARSADYRDAQPFPHIALDGMFSDPLLDQAVAELPAASAKWTTYNTVNESKQVCSDASLFGPTAEIIVHALNSAPFVRFLERLTGITGLIPDPHLHAAGYMKVSPGGFLGLHYDFATQRELKLDRRINVLLYLNRDWQSEWGGALELHSNDPITDPRHREVSIEPLFNRMAIFNTPNALHGHRKPLVCPKGRARLCLSWYYYTAPPVPGWAARSKAVEFRGPMDPKRFAIKAANLITPPIVFELARKVKERFAKR
;
A
#
# COMPACT_ATOMS: atom_id res chain seq x y z
N MET A 1 48.38 48.38 -3.47
CA MET A 1 47.87 48.46 -2.11
C MET A 1 46.71 47.44 -2.02
N SER A 2 47.04 46.23 -1.61
CA SER A 2 46.07 45.16 -1.45
C SER A 2 45.76 45.00 0.05
N SER A 3 44.54 45.22 0.46
CA SER A 3 44.06 44.93 1.80
C SER A 3 43.37 43.58 1.86
N GLN A 4 44.00 42.65 2.52
CA GLN A 4 43.40 41.36 2.91
C GLN A 4 42.48 41.59 4.07
N LEU A 5 41.20 41.23 3.91
CA LEU A 5 40.24 41.08 4.99
C LEU A 5 40.34 39.62 5.50
N ALA A 6 40.90 39.47 6.70
CA ALA A 6 40.88 38.22 7.45
C ALA A 6 39.47 38.00 8.05
N ALA A 7 38.83 36.94 7.66
CA ALA A 7 37.59 36.47 8.28
C ALA A 7 37.92 35.71 9.58
N SER A 8 37.49 36.23 10.73
CA SER A 8 37.56 35.57 12.03
C SER A 8 36.43 34.53 12.13
N SER A 9 36.81 33.26 12.29
CA SER A 9 35.90 32.17 12.62
C SER A 9 35.41 32.31 14.08
N PRO A 10 34.15 32.11 14.40
CA PRO A 10 33.69 32.10 15.79
C PRO A 10 34.16 30.83 16.49
N ASN A 11 34.88 31.01 17.62
CA ASN A 11 35.19 29.93 18.53
C ASN A 11 33.92 29.44 19.24
N TYR A 12 33.45 28.26 18.87
CA TYR A 12 32.48 27.52 19.66
C TYR A 12 33.24 26.79 20.81
N SER A 13 33.14 27.30 22.02
CA SER A 13 33.51 26.53 23.19
C SER A 13 32.49 25.44 23.45
N HIS A 14 32.86 24.18 23.19
CA HIS A 14 32.09 23.03 23.64
C HIS A 14 32.20 22.94 25.17
N SER A 15 31.17 23.41 25.87
CA SER A 15 30.93 22.98 27.23
C SER A 15 30.33 21.59 27.17
N GLU A 16 31.03 20.57 27.68
CA GLU A 16 30.44 19.24 27.84
C GLU A 16 29.19 19.36 28.73
N PRO A 17 28.02 18.82 28.28
CA PRO A 17 26.88 18.76 29.17
C PRO A 17 27.15 17.76 30.28
N ALA A 18 26.90 18.18 31.52
CA ALA A 18 26.93 17.34 32.69
C ALA A 18 26.12 16.05 32.47
N ASP A 19 26.65 14.98 32.98
CA ASP A 19 26.16 13.61 33.11
C ASP A 19 24.61 13.55 33.23
N SER A 20 23.93 13.58 32.11
CA SER A 20 22.50 13.36 32.04
C SER A 20 22.27 11.88 31.87
N ALA A 21 21.52 11.31 32.79
CA ALA A 21 21.04 9.95 32.87
C ALA A 21 21.05 9.25 31.51
N ARG A 22 21.92 8.26 31.35
CA ARG A 22 21.85 7.35 30.20
C ARG A 22 20.47 6.74 30.24
N HIS A 23 19.59 7.19 29.33
CA HIS A 23 18.39 6.44 29.07
C HIS A 23 18.83 5.04 28.63
N ASP A 24 18.50 4.06 29.46
CA ASP A 24 18.59 2.64 29.08
C ASP A 24 17.64 2.42 27.91
N TRP A 25 18.12 2.73 26.71
CA TRP A 25 17.47 2.22 25.50
C TRP A 25 17.51 0.70 25.60
N PRO A 26 16.37 0.01 25.49
CA PRO A 26 16.40 -1.42 25.30
C PRO A 26 17.36 -1.70 24.14
N GLY A 27 18.27 -2.63 24.33
CA GLY A 27 19.29 -2.98 23.34
C GLY A 27 18.67 -3.14 21.95
N PRO A 28 19.47 -2.99 20.89
CA PRO A 28 18.94 -3.03 19.54
C PRO A 28 18.10 -4.29 19.35
N PRO A 29 16.97 -4.21 18.64
CA PRO A 29 16.20 -5.38 18.31
C PRO A 29 17.13 -6.44 17.70
N SER A 30 16.93 -7.69 18.03
CA SER A 30 17.79 -8.80 17.59
C SER A 30 17.90 -8.95 16.07
N LEU A 31 17.09 -8.21 15.30
CA LEU A 31 17.09 -8.14 13.84
C LEU A 31 17.54 -6.76 13.36
N VAL A 32 18.49 -6.73 12.43
CA VAL A 32 18.87 -5.50 11.72
C VAL A 32 18.30 -5.54 10.29
N PRO A 33 17.99 -4.39 9.66
CA PRO A 33 17.39 -4.34 8.33
C PRO A 33 18.13 -5.16 7.26
N SER A 34 19.44 -5.29 7.37
CA SER A 34 20.25 -6.13 6.46
C SER A 34 19.99 -7.64 6.60
N GLN A 35 19.41 -8.08 7.71
CA GLN A 35 18.99 -9.47 7.91
C GLN A 35 17.58 -9.73 7.37
N VAL A 36 16.84 -8.68 7.09
CA VAL A 36 15.47 -8.74 6.56
C VAL A 36 15.46 -8.79 5.04
N LEU A 37 16.38 -8.06 4.39
CA LEU A 37 16.51 -7.97 2.94
C LEU A 37 17.92 -8.39 2.50
N ASP A 38 17.99 -9.45 1.70
CA ASP A 38 19.19 -9.78 0.94
C ASP A 38 19.32 -8.82 -0.26
N THR A 39 20.14 -7.79 -0.08
CA THR A 39 20.32 -6.73 -1.09
C THR A 39 20.91 -7.25 -2.39
N GLU A 40 21.82 -8.23 -2.33
CA GLU A 40 22.44 -8.81 -3.51
C GLU A 40 21.40 -9.59 -4.32
N ARG A 41 20.63 -10.45 -3.64
CA ARG A 41 19.52 -11.19 -4.25
C ARG A 41 18.47 -10.25 -4.85
N LEU A 42 18.11 -9.15 -4.18
CA LEU A 42 17.20 -8.15 -4.72
C LEU A 42 17.70 -7.62 -6.06
N MET A 43 18.98 -7.26 -6.15
CA MET A 43 19.55 -6.73 -7.39
C MET A 43 19.63 -7.77 -8.51
N GLN A 44 19.93 -9.04 -8.18
CA GLN A 44 19.92 -10.15 -9.11
C GLN A 44 18.50 -10.40 -9.65
N VAL A 45 17.51 -10.46 -8.77
CA VAL A 45 16.09 -10.62 -9.15
C VAL A 45 15.63 -9.47 -10.04
N ALA A 46 15.94 -8.23 -9.68
CA ALA A 46 15.58 -7.08 -10.50
C ALA A 46 16.19 -7.15 -11.89
N ALA A 47 17.47 -7.52 -12.00
CA ALA A 47 18.14 -7.65 -13.28
C ALA A 47 17.55 -8.77 -14.16
N ALA A 48 17.24 -9.91 -13.55
CA ALA A 48 16.70 -11.08 -14.26
C ALA A 48 15.22 -10.90 -14.67
N ARG A 49 14.44 -10.15 -13.90
CA ARG A 49 12.98 -10.13 -14.03
C ARG A 49 12.39 -8.79 -14.52
N SER A 50 13.25 -7.80 -14.85
CA SER A 50 12.78 -6.46 -15.31
C SER A 50 12.01 -6.53 -16.64
N ALA A 51 12.41 -7.41 -17.57
CA ALA A 51 11.69 -7.61 -18.82
C ALA A 51 10.31 -8.24 -18.56
N ASP A 52 10.24 -9.27 -17.69
CA ASP A 52 8.98 -9.94 -17.33
C ASP A 52 7.98 -8.93 -16.74
N TYR A 53 8.48 -8.06 -15.85
CA TYR A 53 7.64 -7.00 -15.27
C TYR A 53 7.12 -6.03 -16.32
N ARG A 54 8.02 -5.49 -17.15
CA ARG A 54 7.70 -4.44 -18.12
C ARG A 54 6.74 -4.91 -19.20
N ASP A 55 6.96 -6.12 -19.70
CA ASP A 55 6.27 -6.66 -20.87
C ASP A 55 4.98 -7.43 -20.49
N ALA A 56 4.72 -7.57 -19.18
CA ALA A 56 3.51 -8.22 -18.64
C ALA A 56 2.23 -7.54 -19.10
N GLN A 57 1.22 -8.36 -19.40
CA GLN A 57 -0.13 -7.92 -19.73
C GLN A 57 -1.09 -8.26 -18.57
N PRO A 58 -2.07 -7.41 -18.26
CA PRO A 58 -2.62 -6.28 -19.03
C PRO A 58 -1.86 -4.95 -18.87
N PHE A 59 -0.96 -4.85 -17.92
CA PHE A 59 -0.07 -3.72 -17.67
C PHE A 59 1.15 -4.22 -16.89
N PRO A 60 2.24 -3.44 -16.75
CA PRO A 60 3.43 -3.88 -16.05
C PRO A 60 3.13 -4.38 -14.64
N HIS A 61 3.43 -5.66 -14.40
CA HIS A 61 3.26 -6.32 -13.10
C HIS A 61 4.15 -7.55 -12.99
N ILE A 62 4.36 -8.04 -11.77
CA ILE A 62 5.04 -9.29 -11.50
C ILE A 62 4.61 -9.88 -10.16
N ALA A 63 4.66 -11.20 -10.04
CA ALA A 63 4.61 -11.91 -8.77
C ALA A 63 5.98 -12.55 -8.48
N LEU A 64 6.52 -12.30 -7.30
CA LEU A 64 7.80 -12.80 -6.82
C LEU A 64 7.60 -13.58 -5.54
N ASP A 65 8.08 -14.81 -5.48
CA ASP A 65 7.95 -15.68 -4.30
C ASP A 65 9.24 -15.70 -3.47
N GLY A 66 9.11 -15.85 -2.15
CA GLY A 66 10.24 -16.06 -1.26
C GLY A 66 11.15 -14.83 -1.12
N MET A 67 10.61 -13.62 -1.15
CA MET A 67 11.41 -12.38 -1.02
C MET A 67 11.89 -12.12 0.39
N PHE A 68 11.24 -12.73 1.39
CA PHE A 68 11.62 -12.69 2.80
C PHE A 68 11.85 -14.10 3.33
N SER A 69 12.45 -14.21 4.52
CA SER A 69 12.51 -15.51 5.19
C SER A 69 11.13 -15.87 5.74
N ASP A 70 10.72 -17.13 5.59
CA ASP A 70 9.43 -17.62 6.06
C ASP A 70 9.23 -17.43 7.57
N PRO A 71 10.22 -17.75 8.45
CA PRO A 71 10.09 -17.51 9.88
C PRO A 71 9.85 -16.05 10.26
N LEU A 72 10.43 -15.10 9.51
CA LEU A 72 10.19 -13.67 9.72
C LEU A 72 8.73 -13.31 9.46
N LEU A 73 8.16 -13.81 8.37
CA LEU A 73 6.77 -13.54 8.04
C LEU A 73 5.79 -14.25 8.96
N ASP A 74 6.11 -15.47 9.43
CA ASP A 74 5.31 -16.16 10.44
C ASP A 74 5.26 -15.37 11.75
N GLN A 75 6.40 -14.80 12.16
CA GLN A 75 6.46 -13.94 13.33
C GLN A 75 5.62 -12.65 13.14
N ALA A 76 5.71 -12.01 11.96
CA ALA A 76 4.88 -10.84 11.65
C ALA A 76 3.37 -11.16 11.68
N VAL A 77 2.98 -12.38 11.27
CA VAL A 77 1.58 -12.85 11.39
C VAL A 77 1.19 -13.09 12.85
N ALA A 78 2.09 -13.66 13.67
CA ALA A 78 1.85 -13.87 15.09
C ALA A 78 1.70 -12.54 15.86
N GLU A 79 2.34 -11.49 15.38
CA GLU A 79 2.31 -10.13 15.93
C GLU A 79 1.21 -9.24 15.34
N LEU A 80 0.25 -9.79 14.61
CA LEU A 80 -0.84 -9.00 14.03
C LEU A 80 -1.55 -8.16 15.09
N PRO A 81 -1.91 -6.90 14.78
CA PRO A 81 -2.69 -6.07 15.69
C PRO A 81 -3.95 -6.80 16.16
N ALA A 82 -4.18 -6.78 17.47
CA ALA A 82 -5.33 -7.44 18.08
C ALA A 82 -6.65 -7.00 17.44
N ALA A 83 -7.68 -7.83 17.51
CA ALA A 83 -9.02 -7.50 17.00
C ALA A 83 -9.61 -6.25 17.67
N SER A 84 -9.21 -5.94 18.91
CA SER A 84 -9.54 -4.73 19.65
C SER A 84 -8.76 -3.48 19.19
N ALA A 85 -7.71 -3.65 18.38
CA ALA A 85 -6.97 -2.52 17.85
C ALA A 85 -7.82 -1.72 16.84
N LYS A 86 -7.37 -0.51 16.52
CA LYS A 86 -8.08 0.39 15.62
C LYS A 86 -7.93 -0.05 14.15
N TRP A 87 -8.76 -1.02 13.74
CA TRP A 87 -8.93 -1.39 12.34
C TRP A 87 -10.00 -0.52 11.69
N THR A 88 -9.69 0.08 10.56
CA THR A 88 -10.70 0.72 9.72
C THR A 88 -11.46 -0.35 8.95
N THR A 89 -12.76 -0.47 9.20
CA THR A 89 -13.61 -1.44 8.53
C THR A 89 -14.36 -0.76 7.37
N TYR A 90 -14.19 -1.32 6.19
CA TYR A 90 -14.95 -0.98 5.00
C TYR A 90 -16.00 -2.07 4.79
N ASN A 91 -17.27 -1.69 4.75
CA ASN A 91 -18.38 -2.59 4.44
C ASN A 91 -19.39 -1.83 3.58
N THR A 92 -19.16 -1.88 2.29
CA THR A 92 -19.93 -1.17 1.28
C THR A 92 -20.34 -2.14 0.17
N VAL A 93 -21.13 -1.68 -0.78
CA VAL A 93 -21.48 -2.47 -1.97
C VAL A 93 -20.29 -2.78 -2.88
N ASN A 94 -19.11 -2.18 -2.61
CA ASN A 94 -17.92 -2.38 -3.43
C ASN A 94 -16.81 -3.14 -2.73
N GLU A 95 -16.84 -3.18 -1.42
CA GLU A 95 -15.76 -3.77 -0.65
C GLU A 95 -16.25 -4.16 0.75
N SER A 96 -15.72 -5.28 1.22
CA SER A 96 -15.84 -5.72 2.61
C SER A 96 -14.46 -6.19 3.06
N LYS A 97 -13.77 -5.32 3.80
CA LYS A 97 -12.38 -5.53 4.26
C LYS A 97 -12.06 -4.70 5.50
N GLN A 98 -10.95 -5.02 6.13
CA GLN A 98 -10.37 -4.25 7.23
C GLN A 98 -8.95 -3.81 6.88
N VAL A 99 -8.56 -2.61 7.29
CA VAL A 99 -7.21 -2.05 7.07
C VAL A 99 -6.68 -1.49 8.39
N CYS A 100 -5.42 -1.79 8.70
CA CYS A 100 -4.70 -1.18 9.79
C CYS A 100 -3.47 -0.44 9.20
N SER A 101 -3.53 0.89 9.18
CA SER A 101 -2.47 1.77 8.65
C SER A 101 -1.68 2.46 9.76
N ASP A 102 -2.01 2.21 11.02
CA ASP A 102 -1.30 2.78 12.16
C ASP A 102 -0.11 1.90 12.52
N ALA A 103 1.08 2.32 12.11
CA ALA A 103 2.32 1.57 12.35
C ALA A 103 2.62 1.38 13.85
N SER A 104 2.13 2.26 14.73
CA SER A 104 2.30 2.12 16.17
C SER A 104 1.60 0.91 16.79
N LEU A 105 0.69 0.30 16.02
CA LEU A 105 -0.03 -0.92 16.38
C LEU A 105 0.64 -2.19 15.85
N PHE A 106 1.69 -2.05 15.04
CA PHE A 106 2.40 -3.19 14.48
C PHE A 106 3.33 -3.81 15.51
N GLY A 107 3.51 -5.12 15.44
CA GLY A 107 4.54 -5.79 16.23
C GLY A 107 5.94 -5.47 15.69
N PRO A 108 6.99 -5.71 16.51
CA PRO A 108 8.38 -5.37 16.16
C PRO A 108 8.84 -5.92 14.82
N THR A 109 8.43 -7.13 14.48
CA THR A 109 8.80 -7.78 13.21
C THR A 109 8.16 -7.10 12.01
N ALA A 110 6.88 -6.73 12.12
CA ALA A 110 6.21 -5.99 11.07
C ALA A 110 6.80 -4.59 10.90
N GLU A 111 7.16 -3.93 12.00
CA GLU A 111 7.82 -2.62 11.97
C GLU A 111 9.17 -2.69 11.22
N ILE A 112 9.99 -3.71 11.47
CA ILE A 112 11.25 -3.93 10.74
C ILE A 112 11.00 -4.17 9.25
N ILE A 113 9.96 -4.94 8.88
CA ILE A 113 9.56 -5.12 7.48
C ILE A 113 9.17 -3.78 6.84
N VAL A 114 8.41 -2.94 7.56
CA VAL A 114 8.07 -1.57 7.14
C VAL A 114 9.33 -0.76 6.83
N HIS A 115 10.29 -0.75 7.75
CA HIS A 115 11.54 -0.02 7.56
C HIS A 115 12.35 -0.58 6.38
N ALA A 116 12.39 -1.89 6.22
CA ALA A 116 13.07 -2.55 5.11
C ALA A 116 12.44 -2.15 3.75
N LEU A 117 11.11 -2.16 3.63
CA LEU A 117 10.40 -1.76 2.41
C LEU A 117 10.54 -0.26 2.10
N ASN A 118 10.74 0.58 3.11
CA ASN A 118 11.01 2.01 2.93
C ASN A 118 12.50 2.33 2.71
N SER A 119 13.38 1.34 2.80
CA SER A 119 14.82 1.53 2.73
C SER A 119 15.35 1.79 1.32
N ALA A 120 16.49 2.45 1.21
CA ALA A 120 17.15 2.70 -0.07
C ALA A 120 17.50 1.42 -0.87
N PRO A 121 17.90 0.28 -0.26
CA PRO A 121 18.06 -0.98 -0.99
C PRO A 121 16.79 -1.45 -1.70
N PHE A 122 15.65 -1.40 -1.02
CA PHE A 122 14.39 -1.85 -1.62
C PHE A 122 13.87 -0.86 -2.68
N VAL A 123 14.03 0.43 -2.46
CA VAL A 123 13.70 1.46 -3.48
C VAL A 123 14.53 1.25 -4.73
N ARG A 124 15.86 1.05 -4.61
CA ARG A 124 16.73 0.75 -5.76
C ARG A 124 16.35 -0.56 -6.47
N PHE A 125 15.93 -1.57 -5.71
CA PHE A 125 15.39 -2.80 -6.30
C PHE A 125 14.18 -2.50 -7.18
N LEU A 126 13.20 -1.74 -6.67
CA LEU A 126 12.02 -1.37 -7.45
C LEU A 126 12.36 -0.52 -8.66
N GLU A 127 13.25 0.47 -8.54
CA GLU A 127 13.69 1.28 -9.66
C GLU A 127 14.33 0.45 -10.77
N ARG A 128 15.20 -0.50 -10.40
CA ARG A 128 15.84 -1.40 -11.37
C ARG A 128 14.84 -2.39 -11.99
N LEU A 129 13.91 -2.92 -11.21
CA LEU A 129 12.90 -3.87 -11.69
C LEU A 129 11.93 -3.19 -12.66
N THR A 130 11.47 -1.99 -12.31
CA THR A 130 10.36 -1.32 -13.00
C THR A 130 10.81 -0.32 -14.07
N GLY A 131 12.06 0.14 -14.01
CA GLY A 131 12.58 1.23 -14.83
C GLY A 131 12.06 2.62 -14.42
N ILE A 132 11.31 2.74 -13.33
CA ILE A 132 10.80 4.01 -12.80
C ILE A 132 11.83 4.56 -11.83
N THR A 133 12.39 5.72 -12.13
CA THR A 133 13.41 6.39 -11.30
C THR A 133 12.79 7.44 -10.38
N GLY A 134 13.49 7.77 -9.29
CA GLY A 134 13.05 8.78 -8.34
C GLY A 134 11.86 8.33 -7.49
N LEU A 135 11.79 7.03 -7.19
CA LEU A 135 10.74 6.47 -6.35
C LEU A 135 10.88 6.96 -4.90
N ILE A 136 9.78 7.40 -4.35
CA ILE A 136 9.64 7.88 -2.97
C ILE A 136 8.73 6.91 -2.22
N PRO A 137 9.22 6.24 -1.16
CA PRO A 137 8.39 5.36 -0.33
C PRO A 137 7.41 6.17 0.53
N ASP A 138 6.38 5.50 1.06
CA ASP A 138 5.40 6.10 1.97
C ASP A 138 5.64 5.69 3.43
N PRO A 139 6.38 6.48 4.22
CA PRO A 139 6.58 6.19 5.63
C PRO A 139 5.32 6.40 6.48
N HIS A 140 4.31 7.10 5.94
CA HIS A 140 3.06 7.41 6.64
C HIS A 140 1.98 6.35 6.44
N LEU A 141 2.22 5.35 5.60
CA LEU A 141 1.28 4.26 5.29
C LEU A 141 -0.11 4.76 4.86
N HIS A 142 -0.18 5.84 4.08
CA HIS A 142 -1.45 6.41 3.65
C HIS A 142 -2.28 5.39 2.84
N ALA A 143 -3.36 4.87 3.44
CA ALA A 143 -4.18 3.77 2.92
C ALA A 143 -3.40 2.46 2.65
N ALA A 144 -2.21 2.31 3.23
CA ALA A 144 -1.33 1.15 3.20
C ALA A 144 -1.33 0.41 4.55
N GLY A 145 -0.45 -0.56 4.74
CA GLY A 145 -0.34 -1.37 5.95
C GLY A 145 -1.03 -2.71 5.85
N TYR A 146 -1.47 -3.26 6.95
CA TYR A 146 -2.18 -4.54 6.96
C TYR A 146 -3.56 -4.41 6.34
N MET A 147 -3.87 -5.30 5.41
CA MET A 147 -5.20 -5.49 4.84
C MET A 147 -5.68 -6.90 5.15
N LYS A 148 -6.87 -7.03 5.74
CA LYS A 148 -7.50 -8.29 6.10
C LYS A 148 -8.89 -8.39 5.48
N VAL A 149 -9.14 -9.51 4.80
CA VAL A 149 -10.44 -9.83 4.22
C VAL A 149 -10.91 -11.15 4.83
N SER A 150 -12.02 -11.10 5.54
CA SER A 150 -12.64 -12.26 6.20
C SER A 150 -13.54 -13.04 5.23
N PRO A 151 -14.01 -14.25 5.59
CA PRO A 151 -14.97 -14.99 4.78
C PRO A 151 -16.18 -14.13 4.40
N GLY A 152 -16.60 -14.20 3.14
CA GLY A 152 -17.65 -13.36 2.56
C GLY A 152 -17.17 -11.97 2.13
N GLY A 153 -15.96 -11.56 2.51
CA GLY A 153 -15.39 -10.28 2.11
C GLY A 153 -14.88 -10.29 0.67
N PHE A 154 -14.79 -9.11 0.08
CA PHE A 154 -14.36 -8.89 -1.30
C PHE A 154 -13.86 -7.46 -1.51
N LEU A 155 -13.24 -7.23 -2.67
CA LEU A 155 -12.85 -5.90 -3.13
C LEU A 155 -13.20 -5.77 -4.61
N GLY A 156 -14.19 -4.95 -4.93
CA GLY A 156 -14.61 -4.68 -6.29
C GLY A 156 -13.49 -4.11 -7.16
N LEU A 157 -13.63 -4.28 -8.48
CA LEU A 157 -12.66 -3.68 -9.40
C LEU A 157 -12.62 -2.17 -9.25
N HIS A 158 -11.44 -1.64 -9.14
CA HIS A 158 -11.24 -0.22 -8.94
C HIS A 158 -9.92 0.26 -9.53
N TYR A 159 -9.85 1.55 -9.76
CA TYR A 159 -8.61 2.29 -9.91
C TYR A 159 -8.28 2.95 -8.59
N ASP A 160 -7.04 2.88 -8.19
CA ASP A 160 -6.58 3.59 -7.00
C ASP A 160 -6.56 5.11 -7.21
N PHE A 161 -6.49 5.86 -6.09
CA PHE A 161 -6.21 7.29 -6.16
C PHE A 161 -4.84 7.53 -6.82
N ALA A 162 -4.78 8.51 -7.71
CA ALA A 162 -3.59 8.77 -8.50
C ALA A 162 -2.57 9.66 -7.76
N THR A 163 -3.03 10.53 -6.86
CA THR A 163 -2.17 11.52 -6.19
C THR A 163 -2.40 11.49 -4.68
N GLN A 164 -1.31 11.35 -3.92
CA GLN A 164 -1.31 11.55 -2.48
C GLN A 164 -1.44 13.06 -2.20
N ARG A 165 -2.50 13.45 -1.49
CA ARG A 165 -2.92 14.86 -1.40
C ARG A 165 -1.99 15.72 -0.56
N GLU A 166 -1.53 15.20 0.56
CA GLU A 166 -0.73 15.93 1.53
C GLU A 166 0.69 16.15 1.01
N LEU A 167 1.29 15.10 0.46
CA LEU A 167 2.64 15.15 -0.10
C LEU A 167 2.67 15.65 -1.55
N LYS A 168 1.52 15.73 -2.21
CA LYS A 168 1.39 16.12 -3.64
C LYS A 168 2.24 15.28 -4.57
N LEU A 169 2.33 13.98 -4.28
CA LEU A 169 3.12 13.01 -5.03
C LEU A 169 2.21 12.12 -5.87
N ASP A 170 2.69 11.74 -7.05
CA ASP A 170 1.98 10.84 -7.95
C ASP A 170 2.28 9.38 -7.63
N ARG A 171 1.24 8.57 -7.43
CA ARG A 171 1.35 7.14 -7.10
C ARG A 171 1.78 6.36 -8.33
N ARG A 172 2.80 5.51 -8.17
CA ARG A 172 3.43 4.79 -9.27
C ARG A 172 3.34 3.28 -9.14
N ILE A 173 3.59 2.74 -7.96
CA ILE A 173 3.70 1.29 -7.74
C ILE A 173 2.92 0.90 -6.51
N ASN A 174 2.21 -0.22 -6.64
CA ASN A 174 1.68 -1.01 -5.54
C ASN A 174 2.57 -2.22 -5.29
N VAL A 175 2.83 -2.51 -4.03
CA VAL A 175 3.44 -3.73 -3.55
C VAL A 175 2.50 -4.39 -2.54
N LEU A 176 2.14 -5.65 -2.78
CA LEU A 176 1.32 -6.45 -1.89
C LEU A 176 2.12 -7.68 -1.49
N LEU A 177 2.47 -7.80 -0.21
CA LEU A 177 3.11 -8.99 0.35
C LEU A 177 2.05 -9.84 1.04
N TYR A 178 1.78 -11.02 0.50
CA TYR A 178 0.77 -11.93 1.04
C TYR A 178 1.30 -12.80 2.17
N LEU A 179 0.45 -13.03 3.17
CA LEU A 179 0.81 -13.68 4.43
C LEU A 179 -0.10 -14.89 4.74
N ASN A 180 -0.51 -15.64 3.70
CA ASN A 180 -1.54 -16.67 3.81
C ASN A 180 -0.93 -18.08 3.67
N ARG A 181 -0.52 -18.70 4.79
CA ARG A 181 -0.09 -20.10 4.81
C ARG A 181 -1.22 -21.02 4.33
N ASP A 182 -0.86 -22.01 3.52
CA ASP A 182 -1.75 -23.07 3.05
C ASP A 182 -3.05 -22.54 2.41
N TRP A 183 -2.95 -21.41 1.68
CA TRP A 183 -4.10 -20.86 0.99
C TRP A 183 -4.54 -21.78 -0.14
N GLN A 184 -5.84 -22.06 -0.20
CA GLN A 184 -6.42 -22.87 -1.25
C GLN A 184 -7.04 -21.96 -2.31
N SER A 185 -6.79 -22.27 -3.60
CA SER A 185 -7.27 -21.45 -4.72
C SER A 185 -8.80 -21.35 -4.76
N GLU A 186 -9.49 -22.42 -4.35
CA GLU A 186 -10.96 -22.47 -4.27
C GLU A 186 -11.55 -21.52 -3.24
N TRP A 187 -10.76 -21.01 -2.28
CA TRP A 187 -11.21 -19.99 -1.34
C TRP A 187 -11.36 -18.62 -1.97
N GLY A 188 -10.83 -18.44 -3.18
CA GLY A 188 -10.86 -17.20 -3.92
C GLY A 188 -9.81 -16.20 -3.43
N GLY A 189 -10.03 -14.93 -3.71
CA GLY A 189 -9.17 -13.83 -3.22
C GLY A 189 -7.91 -13.61 -4.04
N ALA A 190 -7.72 -14.29 -5.18
CA ALA A 190 -6.68 -13.96 -6.14
C ALA A 190 -6.79 -12.48 -6.54
N LEU A 191 -5.66 -11.79 -6.65
CA LEU A 191 -5.61 -10.43 -7.19
C LEU A 191 -5.90 -10.48 -8.68
N GLU A 192 -7.02 -9.90 -9.08
CA GLU A 192 -7.41 -9.75 -10.47
C GLU A 192 -6.84 -8.45 -11.04
N LEU A 193 -6.11 -8.54 -12.15
CA LEU A 193 -5.57 -7.41 -12.92
C LEU A 193 -6.26 -7.37 -14.28
N HIS A 194 -6.86 -6.24 -14.64
CA HIS A 194 -7.71 -6.11 -15.83
C HIS A 194 -7.23 -4.99 -16.76
N SER A 195 -7.19 -5.26 -18.08
CA SER A 195 -6.79 -4.25 -19.06
C SER A 195 -7.79 -3.10 -19.17
N ASN A 196 -9.06 -3.42 -19.10
CA ASN A 196 -10.19 -2.51 -19.27
C ASN A 196 -11.39 -3.04 -18.49
N ASP A 197 -12.48 -2.31 -18.51
CA ASP A 197 -13.73 -2.76 -17.91
C ASP A 197 -14.20 -4.07 -18.58
N PRO A 198 -14.32 -5.18 -17.81
CA PRO A 198 -14.69 -6.49 -18.37
C PRO A 198 -16.09 -6.54 -18.96
N ILE A 199 -16.94 -5.54 -18.67
CA ILE A 199 -18.33 -5.49 -19.13
C ILE A 199 -18.42 -4.79 -20.49
N THR A 200 -17.58 -3.80 -20.74
CA THR A 200 -17.74 -2.89 -21.88
C THR A 200 -16.70 -3.09 -22.98
N ASP A 201 -15.59 -3.78 -22.74
CA ASP A 201 -14.55 -4.00 -23.75
C ASP A 201 -14.38 -5.49 -24.10
N PRO A 202 -14.73 -5.89 -25.34
CA PRO A 202 -14.59 -7.28 -25.79
C PRO A 202 -13.12 -7.74 -25.93
N ARG A 203 -12.15 -6.82 -25.91
CA ARG A 203 -10.69 -7.12 -25.91
C ARG A 203 -10.12 -7.22 -24.52
N HIS A 204 -10.97 -7.29 -23.51
CA HIS A 204 -10.60 -7.43 -22.13
C HIS A 204 -9.64 -8.60 -21.90
N ARG A 205 -8.60 -8.34 -21.11
CA ARG A 205 -7.64 -9.33 -20.63
C ARG A 205 -7.60 -9.28 -19.11
N GLU A 206 -7.52 -10.46 -18.53
CA GLU A 206 -7.45 -10.63 -17.08
C GLU A 206 -6.27 -11.54 -16.73
N VAL A 207 -5.57 -11.19 -15.65
CA VAL A 207 -4.56 -12.03 -15.00
C VAL A 207 -4.90 -12.12 -13.53
N SER A 208 -4.79 -13.31 -12.96
CA SER A 208 -5.02 -13.57 -11.54
C SER A 208 -3.73 -13.97 -10.84
N ILE A 209 -3.46 -13.35 -9.69
CA ILE A 209 -2.29 -13.66 -8.83
C ILE A 209 -2.83 -14.22 -7.52
N GLU A 210 -2.56 -15.49 -7.26
CA GLU A 210 -2.95 -16.17 -6.02
C GLU A 210 -2.28 -15.52 -4.81
N PRO A 211 -3.01 -15.31 -3.68
CA PRO A 211 -2.48 -14.64 -2.50
C PRO A 211 -1.67 -15.59 -1.59
N LEU A 212 -0.69 -16.30 -2.15
CA LEU A 212 0.10 -17.30 -1.44
C LEU A 212 1.05 -16.66 -0.42
N PHE A 213 1.40 -17.42 0.61
CA PHE A 213 2.36 -16.98 1.62
C PHE A 213 3.71 -16.63 0.98
N ASN A 214 4.31 -15.52 1.44
CA ASN A 214 5.60 -15.00 0.95
C ASN A 214 5.62 -14.69 -0.56
N ARG A 215 4.44 -14.42 -1.15
CA ARG A 215 4.30 -13.91 -2.51
C ARG A 215 4.16 -12.41 -2.49
N MET A 216 4.99 -11.74 -3.26
CA MET A 216 4.95 -10.29 -3.44
C MET A 216 4.42 -9.96 -4.83
N ALA A 217 3.25 -9.34 -4.92
CA ALA A 217 2.73 -8.79 -6.16
C ALA A 217 3.14 -7.31 -6.28
N ILE A 218 3.79 -6.97 -7.39
CA ILE A 218 4.25 -5.61 -7.71
C ILE A 218 3.61 -5.19 -9.02
N PHE A 219 2.91 -4.06 -9.05
CA PHE A 219 2.27 -3.60 -10.26
C PHE A 219 2.25 -2.08 -10.40
N ASN A 220 2.25 -1.63 -11.66
CA ASN A 220 2.17 -0.21 -12.00
C ASN A 220 0.76 0.31 -11.73
N THR A 221 0.62 1.30 -10.87
CA THR A 221 -0.68 1.83 -10.42
C THR A 221 -1.42 2.67 -11.46
N PRO A 222 -0.74 3.48 -12.30
CA PRO A 222 -1.45 4.24 -13.33
C PRO A 222 -2.32 3.33 -14.20
N ASN A 223 -3.62 3.60 -14.22
CA ASN A 223 -4.59 2.86 -15.03
C ASN A 223 -4.73 1.36 -14.71
N ALA A 224 -4.25 0.92 -13.56
CA ALA A 224 -4.39 -0.46 -13.12
C ALA A 224 -5.79 -0.72 -12.55
N LEU A 225 -6.67 -1.29 -13.36
CA LEU A 225 -7.96 -1.78 -12.88
C LEU A 225 -7.72 -3.12 -12.17
N HIS A 226 -8.00 -3.20 -10.88
CA HIS A 226 -7.71 -4.39 -10.08
C HIS A 226 -8.69 -4.59 -8.93
N GLY A 227 -8.68 -5.79 -8.36
CA GLY A 227 -9.53 -6.16 -7.23
C GLY A 227 -9.49 -7.66 -6.94
N HIS A 228 -10.47 -8.15 -6.20
CA HIS A 228 -10.85 -9.55 -6.05
C HIS A 228 -12.36 -9.59 -5.81
N ARG A 229 -13.11 -9.69 -6.88
CA ARG A 229 -14.57 -9.44 -6.91
C ARG A 229 -15.40 -10.46 -6.18
N LYS A 230 -14.96 -11.72 -6.21
CA LYS A 230 -15.72 -12.82 -5.63
C LYS A 230 -15.57 -12.82 -4.11
N PRO A 231 -16.66 -12.94 -3.34
CA PRO A 231 -16.58 -13.13 -1.91
C PRO A 231 -15.74 -14.36 -1.54
N LEU A 232 -14.91 -14.22 -0.51
CA LEU A 232 -14.09 -15.32 -0.03
C LEU A 232 -14.94 -16.44 0.56
N VAL A 233 -14.60 -17.68 0.25
CA VAL A 233 -15.25 -18.88 0.80
C VAL A 233 -14.33 -19.69 1.71
N CYS A 234 -13.28 -19.05 2.23
CA CYS A 234 -12.38 -19.68 3.18
C CYS A 234 -13.10 -20.03 4.49
N PRO A 235 -12.61 -21.03 5.26
CA PRO A 235 -13.19 -21.43 6.54
C PRO A 235 -13.23 -20.28 7.57
N LYS A 236 -14.15 -20.35 8.52
CA LYS A 236 -14.17 -19.44 9.68
C LYS A 236 -12.83 -19.49 10.41
N GLY A 237 -12.31 -18.32 10.81
CA GLY A 237 -11.00 -18.18 11.44
C GLY A 237 -9.85 -18.01 10.45
N ARG A 238 -10.06 -18.24 9.15
CA ARG A 238 -9.09 -17.87 8.10
C ARG A 238 -9.44 -16.49 7.55
N ALA A 239 -8.44 -15.79 7.06
CA ALA A 239 -8.63 -14.52 6.36
C ALA A 239 -7.56 -14.37 5.29
N ARG A 240 -7.86 -13.67 4.21
CA ARG A 240 -6.86 -13.21 3.25
C ARG A 240 -6.15 -11.99 3.84
N LEU A 241 -4.87 -12.16 4.11
CA LEU A 241 -4.03 -11.17 4.76
C LEU A 241 -2.91 -10.73 3.83
N CYS A 242 -2.64 -9.43 3.78
CA CYS A 242 -1.44 -8.90 3.15
C CYS A 242 -0.95 -7.62 3.83
N LEU A 243 0.35 -7.33 3.66
CA LEU A 243 0.91 -6.02 3.85
C LEU A 243 0.90 -5.31 2.50
N SER A 244 0.33 -4.12 2.43
CA SER A 244 0.28 -3.29 1.24
C SER A 244 1.18 -2.07 1.37
N TRP A 245 1.88 -1.72 0.28
CA TRP A 245 2.82 -0.61 0.21
C TRP A 245 2.68 0.15 -1.09
N TYR A 246 2.93 1.47 -1.03
CA TYR A 246 2.81 2.35 -2.18
C TYR A 246 4.09 3.16 -2.36
N TYR A 247 4.45 3.38 -3.64
CA TYR A 247 5.60 4.20 -3.99
C TYR A 247 5.16 5.26 -4.99
N TYR A 248 5.73 6.43 -4.83
CA TYR A 248 5.34 7.65 -5.51
C TYR A 248 6.53 8.23 -6.29
N THR A 249 6.26 9.22 -7.14
CA THR A 249 7.27 10.11 -7.72
C THR A 249 6.80 11.55 -7.63
N ALA A 250 7.72 12.51 -7.78
CA ALA A 250 7.35 13.90 -7.96
C ALA A 250 6.48 14.07 -9.22
N PRO A 251 5.44 14.93 -9.21
CA PRO A 251 4.63 15.26 -10.38
C PRO A 251 5.37 16.25 -11.30
N PRO A 252 4.96 16.41 -12.57
CA PRO A 252 3.92 15.64 -13.24
C PRO A 252 4.47 14.35 -13.85
N VAL A 253 3.65 13.28 -13.84
CA VAL A 253 3.95 12.10 -14.63
C VAL A 253 3.42 12.33 -16.04
N PRO A 254 4.28 12.30 -17.08
CA PRO A 254 3.85 12.49 -18.46
C PRO A 254 2.73 11.51 -18.84
N GLY A 255 1.68 12.00 -19.47
CA GLY A 255 0.53 11.21 -19.87
C GLY A 255 -0.44 10.84 -18.74
N TRP A 256 -0.16 11.26 -17.50
CA TRP A 256 -1.09 11.13 -16.40
C TRP A 256 -2.06 12.30 -16.43
N ALA A 257 -3.18 12.15 -17.10
CA ALA A 257 -4.29 13.10 -16.96
C ALA A 257 -4.71 13.14 -15.49
N ALA A 258 -5.06 14.33 -15.00
CA ALA A 258 -5.52 14.56 -13.63
C ALA A 258 -6.65 13.57 -13.28
N ARG A 259 -6.27 12.36 -12.81
CA ARG A 259 -7.20 11.35 -12.38
C ARG A 259 -7.69 11.62 -10.97
N SER A 260 -8.75 10.97 -10.63
CA SER A 260 -9.46 11.09 -9.37
C SER A 260 -8.52 11.12 -8.16
N LYS A 261 -8.77 12.04 -7.27
CA LYS A 261 -8.17 12.10 -5.93
C LYS A 261 -8.76 11.05 -4.98
N ALA A 262 -9.62 10.16 -5.49
CA ALA A 262 -10.30 9.11 -4.75
C ALA A 262 -10.26 7.80 -5.53
N VAL A 263 -10.45 6.68 -4.83
CA VAL A 263 -10.61 5.36 -5.43
C VAL A 263 -11.87 5.34 -6.32
N GLU A 264 -11.72 4.85 -7.55
CA GLU A 264 -12.82 4.75 -8.52
C GLU A 264 -13.20 3.29 -8.74
N PHE A 265 -14.32 2.87 -8.18
CA PHE A 265 -14.85 1.53 -8.41
C PHE A 265 -15.54 1.39 -9.78
N ARG A 266 -15.31 0.24 -10.42
CA ARG A 266 -15.95 -0.19 -11.67
C ARG A 266 -16.77 -1.45 -11.42
N GLY A 267 -17.94 -1.53 -12.01
CA GLY A 267 -18.83 -2.68 -11.90
C GLY A 267 -20.26 -2.30 -12.23
N PRO A 268 -21.21 -3.25 -12.29
CA PRO A 268 -22.60 -2.92 -12.42
C PRO A 268 -22.98 -1.97 -11.28
N MET A 269 -23.51 -0.81 -11.65
CA MET A 269 -24.01 0.14 -10.66
C MET A 269 -25.18 -0.53 -9.94
N ASP A 270 -25.01 -0.78 -8.64
CA ASP A 270 -26.14 -1.11 -7.77
C ASP A 270 -27.24 -0.05 -8.00
N PRO A 271 -28.49 -0.45 -8.24
CA PRO A 271 -29.61 0.48 -8.42
C PRO A 271 -29.72 1.53 -7.30
N LYS A 272 -29.36 1.18 -6.08
CA LYS A 272 -29.27 2.12 -4.94
C LYS A 272 -28.19 3.18 -5.13
N ARG A 273 -27.05 2.83 -5.74
CA ARG A 273 -25.98 3.78 -6.07
C ARG A 273 -26.37 4.70 -7.21
N PHE A 274 -27.06 4.18 -8.21
CA PHE A 274 -27.60 5.01 -9.28
C PHE A 274 -28.55 6.07 -8.71
N ALA A 275 -29.44 5.66 -7.81
CA ALA A 275 -30.36 6.56 -7.12
C ALA A 275 -29.62 7.62 -6.27
N ILE A 276 -28.55 7.23 -5.53
CA ILE A 276 -27.74 8.16 -4.72
C ILE A 276 -26.94 9.10 -5.64
N LYS A 277 -26.37 8.60 -6.74
CA LYS A 277 -25.61 9.41 -7.69
C LYS A 277 -26.50 10.36 -8.47
N ALA A 278 -27.68 9.92 -8.84
CA ALA A 278 -28.71 10.75 -9.44
C ALA A 278 -29.25 11.80 -8.46
N ALA A 279 -29.51 11.42 -7.21
CA ALA A 279 -29.90 12.35 -6.16
C ALA A 279 -28.81 13.41 -5.89
N ASN A 280 -27.52 13.02 -5.88
CA ASN A 280 -26.39 13.93 -5.71
C ASN A 280 -26.21 14.91 -6.88
N LEU A 281 -26.60 14.52 -8.08
CA LEU A 281 -26.58 15.38 -9.28
C LEU A 281 -27.72 16.43 -9.28
N ILE A 282 -28.83 16.11 -8.62
CA ILE A 282 -30.06 16.92 -8.61
C ILE A 282 -30.14 17.77 -7.33
N THR A 283 -29.42 17.37 -6.25
CA THR A 283 -29.52 18.03 -4.96
C THR A 283 -28.52 19.20 -4.87
N PRO A 284 -28.96 20.44 -4.64
CA PRO A 284 -28.05 21.58 -4.46
C PRO A 284 -27.07 21.35 -3.32
N PRO A 285 -25.82 21.84 -3.42
CA PRO A 285 -24.76 21.64 -2.41
C PRO A 285 -25.17 22.02 -0.99
N ILE A 286 -26.04 23.00 -0.84
CA ILE A 286 -26.52 23.51 0.45
C ILE A 286 -27.33 22.47 1.24
N VAL A 287 -28.07 21.60 0.54
CA VAL A 287 -28.88 20.52 1.17
C VAL A 287 -27.97 19.44 1.72
N PHE A 288 -26.83 19.16 1.07
CA PHE A 288 -25.80 18.24 1.54
C PHE A 288 -25.14 18.73 2.83
N GLU A 289 -24.82 20.02 2.92
CA GLU A 289 -24.24 20.61 4.14
C GLU A 289 -25.24 20.56 5.31
N LEU A 290 -26.53 20.82 5.07
CA LEU A 290 -27.56 20.71 6.10
C LEU A 290 -27.70 19.25 6.59
N ALA A 291 -27.78 18.29 5.69
CA ALA A 291 -27.89 16.87 6.04
C ALA A 291 -26.69 16.38 6.84
N ARG A 292 -25.47 16.83 6.49
CA ARG A 292 -24.24 16.54 7.23
C ARG A 292 -24.28 17.12 8.64
N LYS A 293 -24.67 18.38 8.80
CA LYS A 293 -24.81 19.04 10.11
C LYS A 293 -25.84 18.38 11.00
N VAL A 294 -26.94 17.90 10.43
CA VAL A 294 -27.96 17.13 11.16
C VAL A 294 -27.40 15.80 11.64
N LYS A 295 -26.70 15.06 10.77
CA LYS A 295 -26.08 13.76 11.12
C LYS A 295 -25.01 13.91 12.20
N GLU A 296 -24.20 14.94 12.15
CA GLU A 296 -23.17 15.26 13.16
C GLU A 296 -23.79 15.64 14.51
N ARG A 297 -24.98 16.27 14.54
CA ARG A 297 -25.72 16.57 15.77
C ARG A 297 -26.33 15.31 16.44
N PHE A 298 -26.77 14.35 15.64
CA PHE A 298 -27.32 13.09 16.18
C PHE A 298 -26.23 12.08 16.57
N ALA A 299 -25.03 12.17 16.04
CA ALA A 299 -23.91 11.31 16.42
C ALA A 299 -23.19 11.77 17.72
N LYS A 300 -23.53 12.95 18.24
CA LYS A 300 -22.99 13.51 19.50
C LYS A 300 -23.95 13.41 20.68
N ARG A 301 -25.08 12.73 20.53
CA ARG A 301 -26.00 12.30 21.60
C ARG A 301 -25.90 10.79 21.78
#